data_0f330c9690262843557b32e7fd4215b6
#
_entry.id   0f330c9690262843557b32e7fd4215b6
#
_cell.length_a   1.000
_cell.length_b   1.000
_cell.length_c   1.000
_cell.angle_alpha   90.00
_cell.angle_beta   90.00
_cell.angle_gamma   90.00
#
_symmetry.space_group_name_H-M   'P 1'
#
loop_
_entity.id
_entity.type
_entity.pdbx_description
1 polymer ?
#
loop_
_entity_poly.entity_id
_entity_poly.type
_entity_poly.pdbx_seq_one_letter_code
_entity_poly.pdbx_strand_id
1 'polypeptide(L)'
;MTGAIISDQTGGPVRTLRPGAVLAVTCLALATVVSAMASLSVALPDVARETHANQTQLSWIIDSYSLIFASFLLFAATLGDRFGRRKALLGGVAVFGGVSLAATFTTEPGVLIALRAVLGVAAAFVMPATLSTITSTFPRAQQARAISIWAGVAGASAALGLLASGLLLEAWSWRSVFWLNAVMAAVAFVGTYLFVPESAQPGRQRIDVTGAVLTVAGLGVLVYSVIEAPEHGWGSTRTLSGIAIGLAVLVAFVAWELRHPHPLLDPRLFRNKLFAAGSISTTLQFFAFFGFIFVTMQYLQLVRGDSALMAAVSVLPMSAAMIPSARLSPLLVARRGIRAPWTVGLVLVTTGLAVLAQLDAGSSYWLVVGGLLPLGAGMXXXXXTAAITDALPPRLQNVGSAVNDLSRELGGALGIAVLGSLMSAQYRDSLDTGGLPAPVAEAARSSLAAANHIGHATSNPTLIDEARDAFASGMHLALLSGAATTVLAAVVVTLLLRRPGKPGTDQEETPNSGTHRDTAKSTA
;
A
#
# COMPACT_ATOMS: atom_id res chain seq x y z
N MET A 1 -31.69 -15.95 -15.16
CA MET A 1 -30.79 -16.22 -14.03
C MET A 1 -30.71 -17.71 -13.78
N THR A 2 -29.84 -18.39 -14.53
CA THR A 2 -29.67 -19.84 -14.44
C THR A 2 -28.44 -20.14 -13.59
N GLY A 3 -28.64 -20.68 -12.40
CA GLY A 3 -27.53 -21.06 -11.50
C GLY A 3 -26.81 -22.29 -12.07
N ALA A 4 -25.49 -22.20 -12.19
CA ALA A 4 -24.69 -23.37 -12.61
C ALA A 4 -24.60 -24.32 -11.42
N ILE A 5 -24.97 -25.59 -11.66
CA ILE A 5 -24.85 -26.66 -10.66
C ILE A 5 -23.49 -27.32 -10.86
N ILE A 6 -22.60 -27.14 -9.89
CA ILE A 6 -21.33 -27.90 -9.84
C ILE A 6 -21.53 -29.00 -8.79
N SER A 7 -21.42 -30.25 -9.20
CA SER A 7 -21.52 -31.41 -8.29
C SER A 7 -20.29 -31.40 -7.34
N ASP A 8 -20.55 -31.37 -6.06
CA ASP A 8 -19.53 -31.57 -5.03
C ASP A 8 -19.30 -33.08 -4.88
N GLN A 9 -18.08 -33.54 -5.12
CA GLN A 9 -17.70 -34.95 -4.97
C GLN A 9 -17.60 -35.42 -3.50
N THR A 10 -17.92 -34.55 -2.54
CA THR A 10 -17.78 -34.87 -1.12
C THR A 10 -19.09 -35.11 -0.38
N GLY A 11 -20.22 -35.21 -1.10
CA GLY A 11 -21.52 -35.60 -0.52
C GLY A 11 -22.18 -34.58 0.41
N GLY A 12 -21.72 -33.30 0.40
CA GLY A 12 -22.35 -32.22 1.14
C GLY A 12 -23.57 -31.64 0.42
N PRO A 13 -24.43 -30.87 1.11
CA PRO A 13 -25.61 -30.26 0.50
C PRO A 13 -25.21 -29.35 -0.67
N VAL A 14 -25.89 -29.52 -1.80
CA VAL A 14 -25.64 -28.72 -3.02
C VAL A 14 -25.94 -27.24 -2.70
N ARG A 15 -24.91 -26.43 -2.52
CA ARG A 15 -25.06 -24.99 -2.35
C ARG A 15 -25.24 -24.35 -3.73
N THR A 16 -26.38 -23.70 -3.94
CA THR A 16 -26.57 -22.88 -5.14
C THR A 16 -25.58 -21.72 -5.10
N LEU A 17 -24.61 -21.74 -6.00
CA LEU A 17 -23.65 -20.65 -6.12
C LEU A 17 -24.38 -19.36 -6.50
N ARG A 18 -24.26 -18.35 -5.64
CA ARG A 18 -24.74 -16.99 -5.92
C ARG A 18 -23.50 -16.10 -6.18
N PRO A 19 -23.03 -16.02 -7.43
CA PRO A 19 -21.77 -15.29 -7.71
C PRO A 19 -21.79 -13.84 -7.22
N GLY A 20 -22.96 -13.18 -7.28
CA GLY A 20 -23.12 -11.83 -6.75
C GLY A 20 -22.86 -11.74 -5.23
N ALA A 21 -23.33 -12.74 -4.46
CA ALA A 21 -23.10 -12.76 -3.02
C ALA A 21 -21.61 -13.02 -2.70
N VAL A 22 -20.96 -13.92 -3.47
CA VAL A 22 -19.52 -14.18 -3.34
C VAL A 22 -18.74 -12.89 -3.60
N LEU A 23 -19.07 -12.16 -4.68
CA LEU A 23 -18.40 -10.89 -5.01
C LEU A 23 -18.62 -9.85 -3.89
N ALA A 24 -19.84 -9.71 -3.39
CA ALA A 24 -20.14 -8.75 -2.32
C ALA A 24 -19.34 -9.04 -1.05
N VAL A 25 -19.26 -10.32 -0.66
CA VAL A 25 -18.53 -10.76 0.55
C VAL A 25 -17.01 -10.56 0.38
N THR A 26 -16.45 -10.94 -0.77
CA THR A 26 -15.02 -10.73 -1.03
C THR A 26 -14.68 -9.25 -1.11
N CYS A 27 -15.55 -8.42 -1.67
CA CYS A 27 -15.40 -6.96 -1.69
C CYS A 27 -15.47 -6.38 -0.27
N LEU A 28 -16.36 -6.89 0.59
CA LEU A 28 -16.45 -6.45 1.98
C LEU A 28 -15.19 -6.82 2.78
N ALA A 29 -14.69 -8.06 2.60
CA ALA A 29 -13.44 -8.48 3.24
C ALA A 29 -12.25 -7.62 2.79
N LEU A 30 -12.16 -7.34 1.48
CA LEU A 30 -11.17 -6.41 0.91
C LEU A 30 -11.31 -5.02 1.53
N ALA A 31 -12.54 -4.49 1.58
CA ALA A 31 -12.82 -3.16 2.13
C ALA A 31 -12.39 -3.06 3.60
N THR A 32 -12.60 -4.13 4.39
CA THR A 32 -12.17 -4.19 5.78
C THR A 32 -10.66 -3.99 5.90
N VAL A 33 -9.88 -4.72 5.09
CA VAL A 33 -8.40 -4.65 5.12
C VAL A 33 -7.92 -3.27 4.65
N VAL A 34 -8.44 -2.78 3.52
CA VAL A 34 -7.96 -1.53 2.91
C VAL A 34 -8.37 -0.31 3.75
N SER A 35 -9.61 -0.29 4.27
CA SER A 35 -10.06 0.83 5.11
C SER A 35 -9.27 0.89 6.42
N ALA A 36 -8.94 -0.26 7.03
CA ALA A 36 -8.16 -0.32 8.27
C ALA A 36 -6.75 0.26 8.12
N MET A 37 -6.18 0.17 6.93
CA MET A 37 -4.88 0.76 6.62
C MET A 37 -4.94 2.30 6.65
N ALA A 38 -5.96 2.88 6.03
CA ALA A 38 -6.12 4.34 5.89
C ALA A 38 -6.74 4.99 7.14
N SER A 39 -7.73 4.34 7.73
CA SER A 39 -8.60 4.93 8.76
C SER A 39 -7.84 5.38 10.02
N LEU A 40 -6.82 4.64 10.42
CA LEU A 40 -6.06 4.96 11.63
C LEU A 40 -5.21 6.23 11.48
N SER A 41 -4.86 6.62 10.25
CA SER A 41 -4.10 7.85 10.01
C SER A 41 -4.84 9.11 10.52
N VAL A 42 -6.17 9.10 10.44
CA VAL A 42 -7.01 10.19 10.96
C VAL A 42 -7.04 10.17 12.50
N ALA A 43 -6.97 8.97 13.10
CA ALA A 43 -7.06 8.78 14.55
C ALA A 43 -5.73 9.02 15.28
N LEU A 44 -4.61 9.17 14.56
CA LEU A 44 -3.26 9.25 15.18
C LEU A 44 -3.15 10.35 16.24
N PRO A 45 -3.64 11.59 16.03
CA PRO A 45 -3.53 12.60 17.09
C PRO A 45 -4.28 12.23 18.37
N ASP A 46 -5.43 11.58 18.25
CA ASP A 46 -6.21 11.11 19.41
C ASP A 46 -5.49 9.96 20.12
N VAL A 47 -4.92 9.03 19.34
CA VAL A 47 -4.10 7.94 19.89
C VAL A 47 -2.90 8.55 20.66
N ALA A 48 -2.20 9.53 20.06
CA ALA A 48 -1.04 10.18 20.70
C ALA A 48 -1.42 10.82 22.02
N ARG A 49 -2.56 11.54 22.06
CA ARG A 49 -3.02 12.22 23.28
C ARG A 49 -3.38 11.24 24.39
N GLU A 50 -4.07 10.17 24.06
CA GLU A 50 -4.59 9.23 25.06
C GLU A 50 -3.54 8.21 25.54
N THR A 51 -2.68 7.77 24.63
CA THR A 51 -1.66 6.73 24.95
C THR A 51 -0.29 7.33 25.29
N HIS A 52 -0.12 8.66 25.11
CA HIS A 52 1.15 9.38 25.24
C HIS A 52 2.24 8.82 24.31
N ALA A 53 1.83 8.26 23.16
CA ALA A 53 2.76 7.73 22.17
C ALA A 53 3.61 8.86 21.55
N ASN A 54 4.91 8.62 21.44
CA ASN A 54 5.81 9.54 20.76
C ASN A 54 5.73 9.34 19.23
N GLN A 55 6.38 10.20 18.45
CA GLN A 55 6.29 10.17 16.98
C GLN A 55 6.81 8.84 16.40
N THR A 56 7.87 8.27 16.99
CA THR A 56 8.41 6.97 16.59
C THR A 56 7.37 5.86 16.79
N GLN A 57 6.70 5.87 17.95
CA GLN A 57 5.62 4.90 18.23
C GLN A 57 4.42 5.08 17.30
N LEU A 58 4.07 6.34 16.95
CA LEU A 58 3.00 6.60 15.98
C LEU A 58 3.35 6.03 14.60
N SER A 59 4.60 6.20 14.17
CA SER A 59 5.10 5.58 12.93
C SER A 59 4.94 4.06 13.01
N TRP A 60 5.34 3.44 14.12
CA TRP A 60 5.21 2.00 14.33
C TRP A 60 3.75 1.53 14.34
N ILE A 61 2.83 2.29 14.96
CA ILE A 61 1.40 1.93 15.02
C ILE A 61 0.81 1.80 13.61
N ILE A 62 1.19 2.70 12.70
CA ILE A 62 0.74 2.59 11.30
C ILE A 62 1.54 1.52 10.56
N ASP A 63 2.87 1.57 10.67
CA ASP A 63 3.75 0.85 9.76
C ASP A 63 3.86 -0.64 10.06
N SER A 64 3.71 -1.06 11.33
CA SER A 64 3.76 -2.48 11.69
C SER A 64 2.72 -3.30 10.91
N TYR A 65 1.55 -2.75 10.66
CA TYR A 65 0.51 -3.37 9.81
C TYR A 65 1.02 -3.57 8.39
N SER A 66 1.46 -2.49 7.73
CA SER A 66 1.87 -2.50 6.33
C SER A 66 3.14 -3.34 6.11
N LEU A 67 4.10 -3.22 7.01
CA LEU A 67 5.35 -3.97 6.97
C LEU A 67 5.09 -5.48 7.04
N ILE A 68 4.31 -5.91 8.03
CA ILE A 68 4.01 -7.34 8.22
C ILE A 68 3.10 -7.83 7.09
N PHE A 69 2.12 -7.03 6.67
CA PHE A 69 1.27 -7.35 5.51
C PHE A 69 2.14 -7.62 4.27
N ALA A 70 3.03 -6.69 3.92
CA ALA A 70 3.93 -6.84 2.77
C ALA A 70 4.83 -8.09 2.89
N SER A 71 5.40 -8.29 4.07
CA SER A 71 6.35 -9.38 4.33
C SER A 71 5.72 -10.76 4.20
N PHE A 72 4.45 -10.91 4.61
CA PHE A 72 3.74 -12.19 4.60
C PHE A 72 2.89 -12.42 3.36
N LEU A 73 2.69 -11.42 2.50
CA LEU A 73 1.71 -11.46 1.41
C LEU A 73 1.89 -12.66 0.47
N LEU A 74 3.10 -12.86 -0.05
CA LEU A 74 3.38 -13.94 -0.99
C LEU A 74 3.28 -15.32 -0.33
N PHE A 75 3.77 -15.42 0.88
CA PHE A 75 3.71 -16.65 1.69
C PHE A 75 2.24 -17.03 1.97
N ALA A 76 1.44 -16.08 2.42
CA ALA A 76 0.03 -16.28 2.75
C ALA A 76 -0.79 -16.66 1.51
N ALA A 77 -0.49 -16.05 0.35
CA ALA A 77 -1.13 -16.39 -0.93
C ALA A 77 -0.87 -17.85 -1.29
N THR A 78 0.39 -18.30 -1.19
CA THR A 78 0.79 -19.70 -1.46
C THR A 78 0.07 -20.66 -0.51
N LEU A 79 0.00 -20.29 0.78
CA LEU A 79 -0.64 -21.10 1.81
C LEU A 79 -2.16 -21.23 1.54
N GLY A 80 -2.81 -20.12 1.18
CA GLY A 80 -4.24 -20.08 0.85
C GLY A 80 -4.58 -20.92 -0.38
N ASP A 81 -3.77 -20.85 -1.43
CA ASP A 81 -3.97 -21.66 -2.64
C ASP A 81 -3.80 -23.15 -2.35
N ARG A 82 -2.87 -23.53 -1.46
CA ARG A 82 -2.59 -24.93 -1.12
C ARG A 82 -3.64 -25.53 -0.19
N PHE A 83 -3.99 -24.82 0.89
CA PHE A 83 -4.84 -25.38 1.97
C PHE A 83 -6.32 -25.00 1.85
N GLY A 84 -6.65 -24.08 0.98
CA GLY A 84 -8.02 -23.67 0.71
C GLY A 84 -8.24 -22.17 0.90
N ARG A 85 -8.76 -21.55 -0.13
CA ARG A 85 -8.99 -20.09 -0.20
C ARG A 85 -10.07 -19.65 0.78
N ARG A 86 -11.15 -20.44 0.92
CA ARG A 86 -12.22 -20.18 1.90
C ARG A 86 -11.69 -20.26 3.31
N LYS A 87 -10.85 -21.26 3.63
CA LYS A 87 -10.24 -21.41 4.96
C LYS A 87 -9.31 -20.24 5.27
N ALA A 88 -8.48 -19.82 4.29
CA ALA A 88 -7.59 -18.66 4.42
C ALA A 88 -8.40 -17.39 4.68
N LEU A 89 -9.50 -17.18 3.94
CA LEU A 89 -10.36 -16.02 4.10
C LEU A 89 -11.07 -16.04 5.46
N LEU A 90 -11.66 -17.16 5.87
CA LEU A 90 -12.32 -17.31 7.18
C LEU A 90 -11.34 -17.06 8.33
N GLY A 91 -10.17 -17.71 8.27
CA GLY A 91 -9.13 -17.55 9.29
C GLY A 91 -8.62 -16.11 9.37
N GLY A 92 -8.36 -15.52 8.21
CA GLY A 92 -7.90 -14.14 8.10
C GLY A 92 -8.90 -13.15 8.69
N VAL A 93 -10.17 -13.18 8.27
CA VAL A 93 -11.18 -12.25 8.80
C VAL A 93 -11.51 -12.52 10.27
N ALA A 94 -11.45 -13.78 10.74
CA ALA A 94 -11.66 -14.09 12.15
C ALA A 94 -10.56 -13.48 13.03
N VAL A 95 -9.30 -13.67 12.65
CA VAL A 95 -8.15 -13.06 13.35
C VAL A 95 -8.25 -11.53 13.25
N PHE A 96 -8.57 -10.99 12.07
CA PHE A 96 -8.68 -9.55 11.87
C PHE A 96 -9.73 -8.93 12.80
N GLY A 97 -10.92 -9.54 12.88
CA GLY A 97 -12.01 -9.08 13.74
C GLY A 97 -11.68 -9.22 15.22
N GLY A 98 -11.14 -10.36 15.63
CA GLY A 98 -10.77 -10.64 17.03
C GLY A 98 -9.68 -9.71 17.54
N VAL A 99 -8.66 -9.47 16.71
CA VAL A 99 -7.53 -8.57 17.05
C VAL A 99 -8.00 -7.11 17.04
N SER A 100 -8.88 -6.72 16.09
CA SER A 100 -9.50 -5.38 16.11
C SER A 100 -10.27 -5.16 17.40
N LEU A 101 -11.04 -6.15 17.82
CA LEU A 101 -11.76 -6.07 19.10
C LEU A 101 -10.79 -5.96 20.28
N ALA A 102 -9.71 -6.74 20.32
CA ALA A 102 -8.68 -6.66 21.36
C ALA A 102 -8.04 -5.27 21.42
N ALA A 103 -7.82 -4.62 20.26
CA ALA A 103 -7.21 -3.29 20.18
C ALA A 103 -8.06 -2.21 20.87
N THR A 104 -9.37 -2.43 21.00
CA THR A 104 -10.25 -1.46 21.68
C THR A 104 -10.01 -1.38 23.19
N PHE A 105 -9.34 -2.38 23.78
CA PHE A 105 -9.14 -2.47 25.24
C PHE A 105 -7.74 -2.03 25.70
N THR A 106 -6.82 -1.72 24.75
CA THR A 106 -5.45 -1.34 25.12
C THR A 106 -5.29 0.18 25.22
N THR A 107 -4.37 0.59 26.09
CA THR A 107 -3.89 1.98 26.20
C THR A 107 -2.36 2.04 26.01
N GLU A 108 -1.72 0.88 25.84
CA GLU A 108 -0.27 0.77 25.71
C GLU A 108 0.15 0.83 24.24
N PRO A 109 0.99 1.80 23.83
CA PRO A 109 1.44 1.89 22.42
C PRO A 109 2.12 0.61 21.92
N GLY A 110 2.96 -0.02 22.77
CA GLY A 110 3.65 -1.27 22.40
C GLY A 110 2.68 -2.42 22.10
N VAL A 111 1.62 -2.55 22.90
CA VAL A 111 0.58 -3.57 22.67
C VAL A 111 -0.17 -3.25 21.37
N LEU A 112 -0.49 -1.98 21.13
CA LEU A 112 -1.18 -1.55 19.90
C LEU A 112 -0.33 -1.86 18.65
N ILE A 113 0.99 -1.62 18.71
CA ILE A 113 1.93 -1.97 17.63
C ILE A 113 1.90 -3.48 17.37
N ALA A 114 1.96 -4.31 18.43
CA ALA A 114 1.92 -5.77 18.29
C ALA A 114 0.59 -6.24 17.67
N LEU A 115 -0.53 -5.69 18.11
CA LEU A 115 -1.86 -6.02 17.56
C LEU A 115 -1.96 -5.61 16.09
N ARG A 116 -1.41 -4.44 15.71
CA ARG A 116 -1.35 -3.98 14.32
C ARG A 116 -0.52 -4.93 13.45
N ALA A 117 0.59 -5.45 13.99
CA ALA A 117 1.40 -6.46 13.28
C ALA A 117 0.58 -7.74 13.02
N VAL A 118 -0.20 -8.20 14.00
CA VAL A 118 -1.08 -9.38 13.82
C VAL A 118 -2.20 -9.09 12.82
N LEU A 119 -2.75 -7.87 12.81
CA LEU A 119 -3.71 -7.44 11.76
C LEU A 119 -3.06 -7.50 10.38
N GLY A 120 -1.77 -7.16 10.26
CA GLY A 120 -1.00 -7.28 9.02
C GLY A 120 -0.89 -8.71 8.52
N VAL A 121 -0.65 -9.67 9.42
CA VAL A 121 -0.67 -11.11 9.08
C VAL A 121 -2.07 -11.49 8.54
N ALA A 122 -3.11 -11.10 9.26
CA ALA A 122 -4.50 -11.40 8.86
C ALA A 122 -4.82 -10.83 7.47
N ALA A 123 -4.42 -9.59 7.22
CA ALA A 123 -4.59 -8.91 5.93
C ALA A 123 -3.88 -9.66 4.79
N ALA A 124 -2.68 -10.18 5.07
CA ALA A 124 -1.89 -10.95 4.09
C ALA A 124 -2.63 -12.22 3.64
N PHE A 125 -3.43 -12.83 4.51
CA PHE A 125 -4.28 -13.97 4.12
C PHE A 125 -5.55 -13.53 3.40
N VAL A 126 -6.18 -12.45 3.85
CA VAL A 126 -7.47 -11.99 3.31
C VAL A 126 -7.33 -11.49 1.86
N MET A 127 -6.38 -10.60 1.60
CA MET A 127 -6.33 -9.88 0.32
C MET A 127 -6.16 -10.81 -0.89
N PRO A 128 -5.14 -11.68 -0.96
CA PRO A 128 -5.03 -12.60 -2.11
C PRO A 128 -6.16 -13.63 -2.15
N ALA A 129 -6.70 -14.05 -1.00
CA ALA A 129 -7.82 -14.99 -0.95
C ALA A 129 -9.09 -14.40 -1.58
N THR A 130 -9.33 -13.08 -1.45
CA THR A 130 -10.49 -12.44 -2.07
C THR A 130 -10.40 -12.49 -3.59
N LEU A 131 -9.27 -12.11 -4.17
CA LEU A 131 -9.08 -12.08 -5.62
C LEU A 131 -9.11 -13.51 -6.21
N SER A 132 -8.41 -14.45 -5.57
CA SER A 132 -8.37 -15.84 -6.04
C SER A 132 -9.73 -16.53 -5.91
N THR A 133 -10.57 -16.15 -4.93
CA THR A 133 -11.96 -16.62 -4.82
C THR A 133 -12.80 -16.10 -6.02
N ILE A 134 -12.64 -14.84 -6.40
CA ILE A 134 -13.34 -14.26 -7.56
C ILE A 134 -12.94 -15.02 -8.84
N THR A 135 -11.63 -15.20 -9.06
CA THR A 135 -11.14 -15.85 -10.29
C THR A 135 -11.55 -17.33 -10.37
N SER A 136 -11.74 -18.01 -9.24
CA SER A 136 -12.19 -19.41 -9.22
C SER A 136 -13.72 -19.56 -9.31
N THR A 137 -14.48 -18.52 -8.92
CA THR A 137 -15.96 -18.58 -8.87
C THR A 137 -16.61 -18.12 -10.18
N PHE A 138 -16.03 -17.09 -10.82
CA PHE A 138 -16.63 -16.47 -12.00
C PHE A 138 -16.16 -17.13 -13.30
N PRO A 139 -17.09 -17.40 -14.27
CA PRO A 139 -16.70 -17.81 -15.61
C PRO A 139 -15.78 -16.77 -16.26
N ARG A 140 -14.85 -17.21 -17.12
CA ARG A 140 -13.84 -16.34 -17.77
C ARG A 140 -14.45 -15.08 -18.40
N ALA A 141 -15.64 -15.20 -19.02
CA ALA A 141 -16.32 -14.07 -19.67
C ALA A 141 -16.74 -12.96 -18.68
N GLN A 142 -16.91 -13.28 -17.39
CA GLN A 142 -17.36 -12.35 -16.35
C GLN A 142 -16.24 -11.92 -15.39
N GLN A 143 -15.08 -12.60 -15.44
CA GLN A 143 -13.97 -12.35 -14.51
C GLN A 143 -13.47 -10.90 -14.60
N ALA A 144 -13.28 -10.36 -15.80
CA ALA A 144 -12.81 -8.98 -16.00
C ALA A 144 -13.72 -7.98 -15.29
N ARG A 145 -15.04 -8.16 -15.41
CA ARG A 145 -16.01 -7.29 -14.74
C ARG A 145 -15.96 -7.41 -13.22
N ALA A 146 -15.89 -8.64 -12.71
CA ALA A 146 -15.81 -8.89 -11.26
C ALA A 146 -14.53 -8.30 -10.64
N ILE A 147 -13.39 -8.47 -11.33
CA ILE A 147 -12.10 -7.91 -10.92
C ILE A 147 -12.12 -6.37 -10.96
N SER A 148 -12.78 -5.77 -11.97
CA SER A 148 -12.92 -4.31 -12.05
C SER A 148 -13.74 -3.76 -10.87
N ILE A 149 -14.80 -4.46 -10.46
CA ILE A 149 -15.61 -4.08 -9.28
C ILE A 149 -14.74 -4.19 -8.02
N TRP A 150 -14.03 -5.32 -7.86
CA TRP A 150 -13.12 -5.56 -6.73
C TRP A 150 -12.06 -4.44 -6.62
N ALA A 151 -11.41 -4.09 -7.74
CA ALA A 151 -10.40 -3.03 -7.78
C ALA A 151 -11.00 -1.64 -7.49
N GLY A 152 -12.22 -1.40 -7.97
CA GLY A 152 -12.96 -0.17 -7.65
C GLY A 152 -13.28 -0.05 -6.16
N VAL A 153 -13.68 -1.15 -5.54
CA VAL A 153 -13.92 -1.22 -4.09
C VAL A 153 -12.62 -0.96 -3.33
N ALA A 154 -11.50 -1.57 -3.77
CA ALA A 154 -10.19 -1.33 -3.13
C ALA A 154 -9.85 0.16 -3.11
N GLY A 155 -10.00 0.84 -4.26
CA GLY A 155 -9.72 2.27 -4.37
C GLY A 155 -10.65 3.14 -3.51
N ALA A 156 -11.95 2.83 -3.52
CA ALA A 156 -12.94 3.58 -2.75
C ALA A 156 -12.80 3.36 -1.24
N SER A 157 -12.38 2.16 -0.83
CA SER A 157 -12.33 1.78 0.60
C SER A 157 -11.33 2.62 1.40
N ALA A 158 -10.24 3.06 0.80
CA ALA A 158 -9.28 3.92 1.48
C ALA A 158 -9.93 5.28 1.84
N ALA A 159 -10.59 5.92 0.86
CA ALA A 159 -11.27 7.19 1.08
C ALA A 159 -12.46 7.04 2.05
N LEU A 160 -13.26 5.99 1.86
CA LEU A 160 -14.39 5.71 2.75
C LEU A 160 -13.92 5.39 4.17
N GLY A 161 -12.78 4.72 4.32
CA GLY A 161 -12.16 4.43 5.61
C GLY A 161 -11.76 5.71 6.34
N LEU A 162 -11.13 6.66 5.64
CA LEU A 162 -10.78 7.98 6.21
C LEU A 162 -12.05 8.72 6.66
N LEU A 163 -13.09 8.78 5.81
CA LEU A 163 -14.34 9.48 6.12
C LEU A 163 -15.09 8.81 7.28
N ALA A 164 -15.21 7.48 7.26
CA ALA A 164 -15.88 6.74 8.33
C ALA A 164 -15.14 6.94 9.65
N SER A 165 -13.82 6.91 9.62
CA SER A 165 -12.97 7.17 10.79
C SER A 165 -13.20 8.59 11.31
N GLY A 166 -13.19 9.59 10.42
CA GLY A 166 -13.46 10.98 10.79
C GLY A 166 -14.82 11.16 11.45
N LEU A 167 -15.88 10.55 10.87
CA LEU A 167 -17.23 10.58 11.44
C LEU A 167 -17.29 9.93 12.82
N LEU A 168 -16.66 8.77 12.97
CA LEU A 168 -16.64 8.05 14.25
C LEU A 168 -15.91 8.84 15.33
N LEU A 169 -14.83 9.52 14.95
CA LEU A 169 -14.01 10.31 15.89
C LEU A 169 -14.74 11.60 16.36
N GLU A 170 -15.69 12.12 15.58
CA GLU A 170 -16.53 13.25 16.01
C GLU A 170 -17.45 12.88 17.17
N ALA A 171 -17.90 11.61 17.22
CA ALA A 171 -18.91 11.14 18.18
C ALA A 171 -18.33 10.24 19.29
N TRP A 172 -17.25 9.56 19.00
CA TRP A 172 -16.66 8.56 19.90
C TRP A 172 -15.14 8.69 19.89
N SER A 173 -14.46 7.82 20.65
CA SER A 173 -13.01 7.78 20.73
C SER A 173 -12.37 7.04 19.54
N TRP A 174 -11.05 7.14 19.42
CA TRP A 174 -10.28 6.42 18.39
C TRP A 174 -10.52 4.90 18.39
N ARG A 175 -10.98 4.35 19.51
CA ARG A 175 -11.32 2.92 19.62
C ARG A 175 -12.46 2.52 18.69
N SER A 176 -13.34 3.47 18.34
CA SER A 176 -14.47 3.22 17.44
C SER A 176 -14.02 2.79 16.03
N VAL A 177 -12.84 3.20 15.60
CA VAL A 177 -12.24 2.77 14.33
C VAL A 177 -12.01 1.24 14.35
N PHE A 178 -11.50 0.72 15.46
CA PHE A 178 -11.28 -0.72 15.62
C PHE A 178 -12.61 -1.47 15.78
N TRP A 179 -13.61 -0.86 16.44
CA TRP A 179 -14.97 -1.43 16.50
C TRP A 179 -15.58 -1.59 15.11
N LEU A 180 -15.45 -0.57 14.25
CA LEU A 180 -15.91 -0.65 12.87
C LEU A 180 -15.23 -1.82 12.13
N ASN A 181 -13.92 -1.95 12.26
CA ASN A 181 -13.15 -3.04 11.65
C ASN A 181 -13.64 -4.41 12.15
N ALA A 182 -13.91 -4.53 13.45
CA ALA A 182 -14.40 -5.78 14.05
C ALA A 182 -15.79 -6.14 13.50
N VAL A 183 -16.70 -5.15 13.38
CA VAL A 183 -18.05 -5.38 12.83
C VAL A 183 -17.98 -5.78 11.35
N MET A 184 -17.18 -5.07 10.55
CA MET A 184 -16.99 -5.39 9.12
C MET A 184 -16.43 -6.81 8.95
N ALA A 185 -15.44 -7.17 9.77
CA ALA A 185 -14.83 -8.50 9.75
C ALA A 185 -15.85 -9.57 10.15
N ALA A 186 -16.69 -9.32 11.17
CA ALA A 186 -17.74 -10.26 11.59
C ALA A 186 -18.75 -10.50 10.46
N VAL A 187 -19.19 -9.44 9.78
CA VAL A 187 -20.12 -9.56 8.63
C VAL A 187 -19.43 -10.31 7.48
N ALA A 188 -18.17 -10.00 7.20
CA ALA A 188 -17.38 -10.69 6.17
C ALA A 188 -17.19 -12.18 6.53
N PHE A 189 -16.97 -12.50 7.80
CA PHE A 189 -16.84 -13.88 8.29
C PHE A 189 -18.13 -14.67 8.04
N VAL A 190 -19.26 -14.13 8.50
CA VAL A 190 -20.58 -14.77 8.31
C VAL A 190 -20.87 -14.95 6.82
N GLY A 191 -20.65 -13.91 6.02
CA GLY A 191 -20.85 -13.95 4.58
C GLY A 191 -19.95 -14.99 3.90
N THR A 192 -18.68 -15.07 4.28
CA THR A 192 -17.72 -16.06 3.76
C THR A 192 -18.19 -17.47 4.10
N TYR A 193 -18.60 -17.67 5.36
CA TYR A 193 -19.08 -18.97 5.82
C TYR A 193 -20.31 -19.44 5.04
N LEU A 194 -21.25 -18.53 4.74
CA LEU A 194 -22.52 -18.84 4.08
C LEU A 194 -22.40 -18.98 2.55
N PHE A 195 -21.60 -18.13 1.89
CA PHE A 195 -21.67 -17.96 0.43
C PHE A 195 -20.42 -18.40 -0.32
N VAL A 196 -19.22 -18.39 0.31
CA VAL A 196 -17.99 -18.68 -0.41
C VAL A 196 -17.76 -20.20 -0.49
N PRO A 197 -17.63 -20.78 -1.69
CA PRO A 197 -17.29 -22.21 -1.83
C PRO A 197 -15.82 -22.46 -1.51
N GLU A 198 -15.50 -23.65 -1.08
CA GLU A 198 -14.10 -24.04 -0.90
C GLU A 198 -13.45 -24.28 -2.26
N SER A 199 -12.26 -23.76 -2.42
CA SER A 199 -11.42 -24.00 -3.58
C SER A 199 -9.96 -24.11 -3.13
N ALA A 200 -9.28 -25.11 -3.61
CA ALA A 200 -7.88 -25.36 -3.29
C ALA A 200 -7.18 -25.94 -4.52
N GLN A 201 -5.89 -25.76 -4.62
CA GLN A 201 -5.05 -26.39 -5.64
C GLN A 201 -3.97 -27.22 -4.94
N PRO A 202 -4.35 -28.35 -4.33
CA PRO A 202 -3.39 -29.17 -3.59
C PRO A 202 -2.31 -29.75 -4.50
N GLY A 203 -1.09 -29.74 -4.02
CA GLY A 203 0.04 -30.38 -4.69
C GLY A 203 0.82 -29.53 -5.69
N ARG A 204 0.41 -28.31 -5.95
CA ARG A 204 1.03 -27.51 -7.02
C ARG A 204 2.23 -26.65 -6.57
N GLN A 205 2.33 -26.30 -5.28
CA GLN A 205 3.44 -25.47 -4.81
C GLN A 205 3.99 -25.94 -3.47
N ARG A 206 5.31 -26.06 -3.38
CA ARG A 206 6.01 -26.24 -2.11
C ARG A 206 6.14 -24.88 -1.43
N ILE A 207 6.00 -24.86 -0.13
CA ILE A 207 6.06 -23.64 0.67
C ILE A 207 7.54 -23.29 0.92
N ASP A 208 7.93 -22.11 0.53
CA ASP A 208 9.28 -21.60 0.80
C ASP A 208 9.28 -20.83 2.13
N VAL A 209 9.47 -21.56 3.22
CA VAL A 209 9.55 -20.98 4.57
C VAL A 209 10.82 -20.12 4.71
N THR A 210 11.92 -20.55 4.09
CA THR A 210 13.20 -19.81 4.17
C THR A 210 13.08 -18.44 3.50
N GLY A 211 12.48 -18.39 2.31
CA GLY A 211 12.20 -17.13 1.63
C GLY A 211 11.32 -16.20 2.46
N ALA A 212 10.27 -16.75 3.08
CA ALA A 212 9.39 -15.97 3.96
C ALA A 212 10.14 -15.40 5.17
N VAL A 213 10.97 -16.21 5.83
CA VAL A 213 11.77 -15.76 6.99
C VAL A 213 12.75 -14.67 6.57
N LEU A 214 13.43 -14.84 5.43
CA LEU A 214 14.38 -13.83 4.92
C LEU A 214 13.68 -12.51 4.58
N THR A 215 12.47 -12.57 4.01
CA THR A 215 11.68 -11.36 3.71
C THR A 215 11.30 -10.62 5.00
N VAL A 216 10.71 -11.34 5.97
CA VAL A 216 10.29 -10.74 7.25
C VAL A 216 11.49 -10.17 8.00
N ALA A 217 12.60 -10.93 8.08
CA ALA A 217 13.80 -10.50 8.81
C ALA A 217 14.45 -9.29 8.12
N GLY A 218 14.62 -9.35 6.78
CA GLY A 218 15.28 -8.28 6.03
C GLY A 218 14.50 -6.97 6.06
N LEU A 219 13.21 -7.04 5.75
CA LEU A 219 12.33 -5.85 5.80
C LEU A 219 12.18 -5.35 7.24
N GLY A 220 12.01 -6.27 8.20
CA GLY A 220 11.84 -5.92 9.61
C GLY A 220 13.03 -5.16 10.16
N VAL A 221 14.25 -5.66 9.94
CA VAL A 221 15.48 -5.01 10.42
C VAL A 221 15.69 -3.66 9.71
N LEU A 222 15.46 -3.62 8.40
CA LEU A 222 15.63 -2.39 7.62
C LEU A 222 14.66 -1.29 8.11
N VAL A 223 13.36 -1.61 8.17
CA VAL A 223 12.33 -0.65 8.58
C VAL A 223 12.52 -0.24 10.05
N TYR A 224 12.85 -1.21 10.94
CA TYR A 224 13.17 -0.92 12.33
C TYR A 224 14.28 0.14 12.44
N SER A 225 15.36 -0.07 11.69
CA SER A 225 16.53 0.83 11.76
C SER A 225 16.20 2.24 11.26
N VAL A 226 15.32 2.35 10.26
CA VAL A 226 14.86 3.64 9.71
C VAL A 226 13.92 4.36 10.69
N ILE A 227 12.94 3.67 11.25
CA ILE A 227 11.95 4.27 12.17
C ILE A 227 12.64 4.77 13.46
N GLU A 228 13.64 4.03 13.95
CA GLU A 228 14.37 4.39 15.18
C GLU A 228 15.49 5.42 14.96
N ALA A 229 15.81 5.73 13.70
CA ALA A 229 16.92 6.64 13.36
C ALA A 229 16.78 8.03 13.98
N PRO A 230 15.60 8.66 14.08
CA PRO A 230 15.49 9.99 14.72
C PRO A 230 15.89 10.00 16.19
N GLU A 231 15.68 8.89 16.91
CA GLU A 231 16.03 8.81 18.36
C GLU A 231 17.50 8.47 18.59
N HIS A 232 18.09 7.68 17.70
CA HIS A 232 19.47 7.17 17.87
C HIS A 232 20.50 7.93 17.02
N GLY A 233 20.04 8.76 16.09
CA GLY A 233 20.88 9.47 15.12
C GLY A 233 21.05 8.69 13.81
N TRP A 234 20.86 9.36 12.69
CA TRP A 234 20.99 8.76 11.35
C TRP A 234 22.41 8.26 11.09
N GLY A 235 23.43 8.94 11.63
CA GLY A 235 24.84 8.57 11.47
C GLY A 235 25.36 7.58 12.51
N SER A 236 24.54 7.13 13.44
CA SER A 236 24.99 6.23 14.51
C SER A 236 25.34 4.84 13.96
N THR A 237 26.29 4.18 14.63
CA THR A 237 26.67 2.80 14.29
C THR A 237 25.46 1.87 14.33
N ARG A 238 24.55 2.07 15.29
CA ARG A 238 23.33 1.26 15.44
C ARG A 238 22.44 1.36 14.19
N THR A 239 22.15 2.59 13.74
CA THR A 239 21.30 2.83 12.57
C THR A 239 21.96 2.31 11.29
N LEU A 240 23.22 2.67 11.05
CA LEU A 240 23.93 2.30 9.83
C LEU A 240 24.14 0.78 9.74
N SER A 241 24.52 0.12 10.84
CA SER A 241 24.69 -1.33 10.86
C SER A 241 23.36 -2.05 10.66
N GLY A 242 22.29 -1.55 11.26
CA GLY A 242 20.95 -2.11 11.07
C GLY A 242 20.49 -2.04 9.62
N ILE A 243 20.65 -0.87 8.98
CA ILE A 243 20.34 -0.70 7.55
C ILE A 243 21.18 -1.66 6.71
N ALA A 244 22.48 -1.75 6.97
CA ALA A 244 23.39 -2.65 6.23
C ALA A 244 22.99 -4.12 6.41
N ILE A 245 22.64 -4.53 7.63
CA ILE A 245 22.19 -5.91 7.92
C ILE A 245 20.86 -6.20 7.18
N GLY A 246 19.88 -5.29 7.29
CA GLY A 246 18.61 -5.45 6.59
C GLY A 246 18.77 -5.63 5.10
N LEU A 247 19.60 -4.77 4.47
CA LEU A 247 19.91 -4.87 3.04
C LEU A 247 20.64 -6.16 2.71
N ALA A 248 21.59 -6.59 3.54
CA ALA A 248 22.33 -7.85 3.33
C ALA A 248 21.38 -9.06 3.37
N VAL A 249 20.42 -9.07 4.30
CA VAL A 249 19.42 -10.14 4.40
C VAL A 249 18.50 -10.14 3.16
N LEU A 250 18.11 -8.96 2.66
CA LEU A 250 17.31 -8.86 1.43
C LEU A 250 18.09 -9.33 0.20
N VAL A 251 19.40 -9.06 0.12
CA VAL A 251 20.27 -9.60 -0.92
C VAL A 251 20.34 -11.13 -0.80
N ALA A 252 20.47 -11.65 0.42
CA ALA A 252 20.45 -13.10 0.68
C ALA A 252 19.10 -13.72 0.25
N PHE A 253 17.98 -13.01 0.49
CA PHE A 253 16.64 -13.41 0.00
C PHE A 253 16.65 -13.55 -1.53
N VAL A 254 17.12 -12.53 -2.25
CA VAL A 254 17.19 -12.57 -3.73
C VAL A 254 18.08 -13.74 -4.20
N ALA A 255 19.24 -13.94 -3.57
CA ALA A 255 20.15 -15.04 -3.90
C ALA A 255 19.52 -16.41 -3.64
N TRP A 256 18.73 -16.53 -2.56
CA TRP A 256 17.96 -17.73 -2.22
C TRP A 256 16.90 -18.02 -3.29
N GLU A 257 16.07 -17.01 -3.61
CA GLU A 257 14.97 -17.14 -4.59
C GLU A 257 15.50 -17.53 -5.98
N LEU A 258 16.69 -17.03 -6.37
CA LEU A 258 17.33 -17.37 -7.66
C LEU A 258 17.74 -18.85 -7.74
N ARG A 259 18.00 -19.49 -6.58
CA ARG A 259 18.44 -20.89 -6.51
C ARG A 259 17.32 -21.85 -6.14
N HIS A 260 16.24 -21.35 -5.52
CA HIS A 260 15.15 -22.20 -5.04
C HIS A 260 14.28 -22.69 -6.22
N PRO A 261 13.93 -23.99 -6.28
CA PRO A 261 13.12 -24.51 -7.39
C PRO A 261 11.68 -24.00 -7.44
N HIS A 262 11.16 -23.56 -6.29
CA HIS A 262 9.78 -23.04 -6.18
C HIS A 262 9.81 -21.70 -5.41
N PRO A 263 10.36 -20.63 -6.01
CA PRO A 263 10.51 -19.36 -5.32
C PRO A 263 9.16 -18.70 -4.99
N LEU A 264 9.09 -17.97 -3.86
CA LEU A 264 7.95 -17.10 -3.54
C LEU A 264 7.79 -16.01 -4.59
N LEU A 265 8.93 -15.46 -5.02
CA LEU A 265 8.99 -14.43 -6.06
C LEU A 265 10.23 -14.69 -6.92
N ASP A 266 10.02 -15.11 -8.16
CA ASP A 266 11.16 -15.34 -9.07
C ASP A 266 11.78 -13.99 -9.48
N PRO A 267 13.02 -13.67 -9.03
CA PRO A 267 13.66 -12.40 -9.40
C PRO A 267 13.90 -12.26 -10.91
N ARG A 268 13.91 -13.38 -11.65
CA ARG A 268 14.10 -13.37 -13.12
C ARG A 268 12.98 -12.64 -13.84
N LEU A 269 11.80 -12.50 -13.22
CA LEU A 269 10.68 -11.72 -13.77
C LEU A 269 11.06 -10.24 -13.99
N PHE A 270 11.97 -9.71 -13.16
CA PHE A 270 12.44 -8.32 -13.27
C PHE A 270 13.36 -8.08 -14.47
N ARG A 271 13.76 -9.14 -15.20
CA ARG A 271 14.46 -9.01 -16.49
C ARG A 271 13.53 -8.43 -17.57
N ASN A 272 12.21 -8.63 -17.43
CA ASN A 272 11.23 -7.95 -18.27
C ASN A 272 11.17 -6.47 -17.84
N LYS A 273 11.62 -5.60 -18.73
CA LYS A 273 11.76 -4.15 -18.44
C LYS A 273 10.42 -3.49 -18.09
N LEU A 274 9.31 -3.92 -18.73
CA LEU A 274 7.99 -3.35 -18.45
C LEU A 274 7.53 -3.77 -17.05
N PHE A 275 7.72 -5.04 -16.68
CA PHE A 275 7.42 -5.56 -15.34
C PHE A 275 8.24 -4.84 -14.26
N ALA A 276 9.54 -4.71 -14.48
CA ALA A 276 10.45 -4.03 -13.54
C ALA A 276 10.06 -2.56 -13.38
N ALA A 277 9.82 -1.85 -14.50
CA ALA A 277 9.43 -0.44 -14.48
C ALA A 277 8.10 -0.24 -13.73
N GLY A 278 7.14 -1.12 -13.98
CA GLY A 278 5.84 -1.10 -13.30
C GLY A 278 5.98 -1.30 -11.79
N SER A 279 6.70 -2.33 -11.37
CA SER A 279 6.89 -2.67 -9.95
C SER A 279 7.64 -1.57 -9.20
N ILE A 280 8.76 -1.09 -9.75
CA ILE A 280 9.57 -0.03 -9.13
C ILE A 280 8.75 1.27 -9.04
N SER A 281 8.07 1.64 -10.14
CA SER A 281 7.26 2.85 -10.17
C SER A 281 6.13 2.78 -9.14
N THR A 282 5.44 1.63 -9.03
CA THR A 282 4.39 1.42 -8.03
C THR A 282 4.96 1.56 -6.61
N THR A 283 6.10 0.93 -6.33
CA THR A 283 6.75 1.01 -5.02
C THR A 283 7.08 2.47 -4.65
N LEU A 284 7.74 3.20 -5.56
CA LEU A 284 8.16 4.59 -5.28
C LEU A 284 6.96 5.55 -5.22
N GLN A 285 5.92 5.30 -6.01
CA GLN A 285 4.68 6.09 -5.97
C GLN A 285 3.94 5.89 -4.64
N PHE A 286 3.81 4.65 -4.19
CA PHE A 286 3.15 4.35 -2.92
C PHE A 286 4.01 4.72 -1.71
N PHE A 287 5.33 4.70 -1.85
CA PHE A 287 6.26 5.30 -0.88
C PHE A 287 5.90 6.78 -0.63
N ALA A 288 5.82 7.56 -1.70
CA ALA A 288 5.48 8.98 -1.60
C ALA A 288 4.06 9.19 -1.06
N PHE A 289 3.11 8.38 -1.52
CA PHE A 289 1.68 8.50 -1.18
C PHE A 289 1.40 8.21 0.30
N PHE A 290 1.87 7.08 0.82
CA PHE A 290 1.57 6.72 2.22
C PHE A 290 2.33 7.59 3.20
N GLY A 291 3.57 7.99 2.87
CA GLY A 291 4.30 8.97 3.67
C GLY A 291 3.59 10.32 3.70
N PHE A 292 3.10 10.77 2.53
CA PHE A 292 2.28 11.99 2.43
C PHE A 292 1.03 11.90 3.33
N ILE A 293 0.26 10.83 3.24
CA ILE A 293 -0.96 10.66 4.06
C ILE A 293 -0.62 10.71 5.56
N PHE A 294 0.44 9.98 5.96
CA PHE A 294 0.88 9.92 7.36
C PHE A 294 1.20 11.31 7.92
N VAL A 295 1.94 12.10 7.16
CA VAL A 295 2.37 13.45 7.60
C VAL A 295 1.22 14.45 7.51
N THR A 296 0.46 14.43 6.41
CA THR A 296 -0.58 15.43 6.13
C THR A 296 -1.77 15.32 7.08
N MET A 297 -2.18 14.10 7.48
CA MET A 297 -3.27 13.93 8.44
C MET A 297 -2.93 14.59 9.78
N GLN A 298 -1.68 14.48 10.22
CA GLN A 298 -1.21 15.14 11.44
C GLN A 298 -1.16 16.66 11.27
N TYR A 299 -0.67 17.15 10.11
CA TYR A 299 -0.64 18.59 9.80
C TYR A 299 -2.04 19.20 9.86
N LEU A 300 -3.02 18.58 9.21
CA LEU A 300 -4.39 19.12 9.18
C LEU A 300 -4.99 19.22 10.58
N GLN A 301 -4.74 18.23 11.43
CA GLN A 301 -5.33 18.20 12.77
C GLN A 301 -4.52 18.99 13.81
N LEU A 302 -3.20 18.85 13.84
CA LEU A 302 -2.36 19.39 14.92
C LEU A 302 -1.81 20.80 14.62
N VAL A 303 -1.60 21.12 13.33
CA VAL A 303 -1.11 22.46 12.93
C VAL A 303 -2.29 23.35 12.57
N ARG A 304 -3.18 22.90 11.67
CA ARG A 304 -4.34 23.71 11.24
C ARG A 304 -5.49 23.69 12.25
N GLY A 305 -5.54 22.67 13.12
CA GLY A 305 -6.59 22.56 14.12
C GLY A 305 -7.91 21.98 13.56
N ASP A 306 -7.87 21.33 12.40
CA ASP A 306 -9.06 20.69 11.80
C ASP A 306 -9.52 19.51 12.68
N SER A 307 -10.83 19.29 12.78
CA SER A 307 -11.32 18.06 13.41
C SER A 307 -10.95 16.85 12.54
N ALA A 308 -11.02 15.66 13.11
CA ALA A 308 -10.73 14.41 12.40
C ALA A 308 -11.56 14.28 11.12
N LEU A 309 -12.86 14.61 11.20
CA LEU A 309 -13.76 14.59 10.03
C LEU A 309 -13.34 15.64 8.99
N MET A 310 -13.04 16.86 9.45
CA MET A 310 -12.64 17.94 8.53
C MET A 310 -11.32 17.57 7.83
N ALA A 311 -10.37 16.97 8.54
CA ALA A 311 -9.12 16.49 7.94
C ALA A 311 -9.38 15.42 6.87
N ALA A 312 -10.29 14.46 7.15
CA ALA A 312 -10.67 13.43 6.18
C ALA A 312 -11.38 14.04 4.94
N VAL A 313 -12.27 15.00 5.15
CA VAL A 313 -12.96 15.73 4.05
C VAL A 313 -11.94 16.56 3.25
N SER A 314 -10.96 17.14 3.93
CA SER A 314 -9.97 18.04 3.31
C SER A 314 -9.10 17.33 2.27
N VAL A 315 -8.97 15.99 2.31
CA VAL A 315 -8.21 15.24 1.30
C VAL A 315 -9.08 14.71 0.14
N LEU A 316 -10.41 14.91 0.18
CA LEU A 316 -11.31 14.45 -0.90
C LEU A 316 -11.00 15.05 -2.28
N PRO A 317 -10.50 16.30 -2.43
CA PRO A 317 -10.11 16.81 -3.75
C PRO A 317 -9.14 15.90 -4.48
N MET A 318 -8.24 15.21 -3.74
CA MET A 318 -7.35 14.21 -4.33
C MET A 318 -8.15 13.08 -5.00
N SER A 319 -9.13 12.50 -4.28
CA SER A 319 -9.99 11.43 -4.81
C SER A 319 -10.83 11.91 -6.00
N ALA A 320 -11.33 13.15 -5.95
CA ALA A 320 -12.08 13.76 -7.03
C ALA A 320 -11.23 13.89 -8.31
N ALA A 321 -9.94 14.20 -8.18
CA ALA A 321 -9.01 14.30 -9.32
C ALA A 321 -8.64 12.92 -9.88
N MET A 322 -8.65 11.86 -9.06
CA MET A 322 -8.34 10.50 -9.49
C MET A 322 -9.33 9.96 -10.52
N ILE A 323 -10.63 10.29 -10.36
CA ILE A 323 -11.71 9.73 -11.20
C ILE A 323 -11.53 10.11 -12.68
N PRO A 324 -11.44 11.41 -13.06
CA PRO A 324 -11.24 11.77 -14.47
C PRO A 324 -9.90 11.29 -15.00
N SER A 325 -8.86 11.27 -14.17
CA SER A 325 -7.51 10.81 -14.57
C SER A 325 -7.49 9.34 -14.96
N ALA A 326 -8.24 8.50 -14.21
CA ALA A 326 -8.39 7.08 -14.52
C ALA A 326 -9.03 6.86 -15.91
N ARG A 327 -9.97 7.74 -16.31
CA ARG A 327 -10.62 7.67 -17.63
C ARG A 327 -9.72 8.20 -18.76
N LEU A 328 -8.87 9.19 -18.46
CA LEU A 328 -7.96 9.79 -19.43
C LEU A 328 -6.74 8.93 -19.73
N SER A 329 -6.31 8.10 -18.77
CA SER A 329 -5.09 7.31 -18.89
C SER A 329 -5.11 6.35 -20.10
N PRO A 330 -6.16 5.52 -20.35
CA PRO A 330 -6.18 4.67 -21.55
C PRO A 330 -6.18 5.45 -22.85
N LEU A 331 -6.82 6.63 -22.88
CA LEU A 331 -6.83 7.49 -24.07
C LEU A 331 -5.43 8.03 -24.38
N LEU A 332 -4.69 8.34 -23.33
CA LEU A 332 -3.31 8.83 -23.47
C LEU A 332 -2.38 7.71 -23.95
N VAL A 333 -2.58 6.49 -23.43
CA VAL A 333 -1.85 5.29 -23.89
C VAL A 333 -2.12 5.06 -25.38
N ALA A 334 -3.40 5.13 -25.81
CA ALA A 334 -3.77 4.90 -27.21
C ALA A 334 -3.16 5.93 -28.16
N ARG A 335 -3.03 7.19 -27.72
CA ARG A 335 -2.52 8.29 -28.57
C ARG A 335 -0.99 8.40 -28.57
N ARG A 336 -0.32 8.19 -27.42
CA ARG A 336 1.11 8.49 -27.24
C ARG A 336 1.93 7.34 -26.66
N GLY A 337 1.30 6.17 -26.51
CA GLY A 337 1.97 5.00 -25.92
C GLY A 337 2.05 5.07 -24.40
N ILE A 338 2.49 3.97 -23.78
CA ILE A 338 2.48 3.77 -22.34
C ILE A 338 3.37 4.75 -21.56
N ARG A 339 4.42 5.29 -22.21
CA ARG A 339 5.36 6.22 -21.55
C ARG A 339 4.71 7.56 -21.18
N ALA A 340 3.79 8.05 -22.03
CA ALA A 340 3.19 9.37 -21.84
C ALA A 340 2.39 9.47 -20.53
N PRO A 341 1.43 8.56 -20.24
CA PRO A 341 0.71 8.65 -18.96
C PRO A 341 1.62 8.44 -17.76
N TRP A 342 2.66 7.60 -17.86
CA TRP A 342 3.62 7.42 -16.77
C TRP A 342 4.39 8.69 -16.47
N THR A 343 4.97 9.33 -17.49
CA THR A 343 5.72 10.58 -17.31
C THR A 343 4.82 11.69 -16.77
N VAL A 344 3.63 11.87 -17.38
CA VAL A 344 2.66 12.88 -16.93
C VAL A 344 2.23 12.60 -15.48
N GLY A 345 1.91 11.35 -15.17
CA GLY A 345 1.49 10.94 -13.81
C GLY A 345 2.56 11.25 -12.77
N LEU A 346 3.81 10.86 -13.03
CA LEU A 346 4.92 11.09 -12.09
C LEU A 346 5.22 12.58 -11.93
N VAL A 347 5.16 13.36 -13.02
CA VAL A 347 5.33 14.83 -12.95
C VAL A 347 4.21 15.45 -12.09
N LEU A 348 2.97 15.01 -12.27
CA LEU A 348 1.85 15.52 -11.48
C LEU A 348 2.00 15.15 -9.98
N VAL A 349 2.41 13.91 -9.65
CA VAL A 349 2.66 13.51 -8.26
C VAL A 349 3.77 14.38 -7.66
N THR A 350 4.88 14.54 -8.38
CA THR A 350 6.02 15.38 -7.95
C THR A 350 5.55 16.82 -7.68
N THR A 351 4.78 17.40 -8.61
CA THR A 351 4.26 18.77 -8.49
C THR A 351 3.36 18.89 -7.27
N GLY A 352 2.45 17.92 -7.07
CA GLY A 352 1.54 17.91 -5.92
C GLY A 352 2.29 17.90 -4.59
N LEU A 353 3.29 17.02 -4.47
CA LEU A 353 4.10 16.92 -3.25
C LEU A 353 4.94 18.20 -3.03
N ALA A 354 5.50 18.77 -4.11
CA ALA A 354 6.29 20.01 -4.02
C ALA A 354 5.43 21.20 -3.60
N VAL A 355 4.17 21.27 -4.04
CA VAL A 355 3.21 22.30 -3.61
C VAL A 355 2.87 22.11 -2.13
N LEU A 356 2.53 20.85 -1.74
CA LEU A 356 2.20 20.53 -0.34
C LEU A 356 3.38 20.76 0.60
N ALA A 357 4.60 20.64 0.12
CA ALA A 357 5.81 20.92 0.90
C ALA A 357 5.92 22.40 1.28
N GLN A 358 5.19 23.32 0.60
CA GLN A 358 5.20 24.75 0.93
C GLN A 358 4.23 25.11 2.06
N LEU A 359 3.48 24.14 2.59
CA LEU A 359 2.51 24.39 3.66
C LEU A 359 3.20 24.78 4.96
N ASP A 360 2.64 25.79 5.63
CA ASP A 360 3.05 26.26 6.96
C ASP A 360 1.80 26.41 7.85
N ALA A 361 1.97 26.91 9.06
CA ALA A 361 0.87 27.07 10.01
C ALA A 361 -0.19 28.08 9.53
N GLY A 362 0.19 29.05 8.70
CA GLY A 362 -0.71 30.09 8.18
C GLY A 362 -1.27 29.83 6.80
N SER A 363 -0.93 28.69 6.19
CA SER A 363 -1.28 28.43 4.78
C SER A 363 -2.79 28.28 4.57
N SER A 364 -3.26 28.87 3.47
CA SER A 364 -4.65 28.74 3.03
C SER A 364 -4.98 27.29 2.63
N TYR A 365 -6.22 26.86 2.87
CA TYR A 365 -6.72 25.54 2.40
C TYR A 365 -6.59 25.39 0.88
N TRP A 366 -6.65 26.50 0.12
CA TRP A 366 -6.52 26.44 -1.35
C TRP A 366 -5.13 25.98 -1.78
N LEU A 367 -4.09 26.19 -0.95
CA LEU A 367 -2.77 25.62 -1.23
C LEU A 367 -2.77 24.10 -1.03
N VAL A 368 -3.51 23.61 -0.02
CA VAL A 368 -3.72 22.16 0.19
C VAL A 368 -4.40 21.57 -1.06
N VAL A 369 -5.50 22.18 -1.53
CA VAL A 369 -6.23 21.74 -2.74
C VAL A 369 -5.30 21.80 -3.96
N GLY A 370 -4.50 22.87 -4.09
CA GLY A 370 -3.54 23.04 -5.19
C GLY A 370 -2.51 21.92 -5.29
N GLY A 371 -2.12 21.34 -4.16
CA GLY A 371 -1.24 20.17 -4.13
C GLY A 371 -1.98 18.85 -4.32
N LEU A 372 -3.16 18.71 -3.71
CA LEU A 372 -3.95 17.46 -3.74
C LEU A 372 -4.47 17.13 -5.15
N LEU A 373 -4.87 18.13 -5.93
CA LEU A 373 -5.41 17.90 -7.28
C LEU A 373 -4.37 17.27 -8.22
N PRO A 374 -3.16 17.84 -8.39
CA PRO A 374 -2.17 17.17 -9.23
C PRO A 374 -1.68 15.84 -8.63
N LEU A 375 -1.57 15.74 -7.31
CA LEU A 375 -1.19 14.48 -6.65
C LEU A 375 -2.20 13.36 -7.00
N GLY A 376 -3.50 13.62 -6.82
CA GLY A 376 -4.55 12.66 -7.14
C GLY A 376 -4.63 12.33 -8.62
N ALA A 377 -4.51 13.34 -9.47
CA ALA A 377 -4.50 13.15 -10.93
C ALA A 377 -3.34 12.27 -11.36
N GLY A 378 -2.16 12.48 -10.81
CA GLY A 378 -0.96 11.71 -11.09
C GLY A 378 -1.07 10.25 -10.64
N MET A 379 -1.61 10.04 -9.45
CA MET A 379 -1.80 8.70 -8.91
C MET A 379 -2.61 7.77 -9.82
N UNK A 380 -3.55 8.27 -10.33
CA UNK A 380 -4.42 7.50 -11.17
C UNK A 380 -3.90 7.37 -12.58
N UNK A 381 -3.00 8.19 -12.94
CA UNK A 381 -2.41 8.14 -14.22
C UNK A 381 -1.46 7.00 -14.37
N UNK A 382 -1.02 6.53 -13.43
CA UNK A 382 -0.09 5.54 -13.51
C UNK A 382 -0.77 4.20 -13.54
N UNK A 383 -1.00 3.77 -14.38
CA UNK A 383 -1.51 2.50 -14.58
C UNK A 383 -0.48 1.47 -14.39
N UNK A 384 0.05 1.48 -13.41
CA UNK A 384 1.07 0.63 -13.06
C UNK A 384 0.67 -0.80 -12.97
N THR A 385 -0.44 -0.98 -12.38
CA THR A 385 -1.04 -2.33 -12.25
C THR A 385 -1.18 -3.02 -13.60
N ALA A 386 -1.73 -2.32 -14.58
CA ALA A 386 -1.88 -2.87 -15.94
C ALA A 386 -0.53 -3.25 -16.55
N ALA A 387 0.47 -2.41 -16.38
CA ALA A 387 1.82 -2.69 -16.93
C ALA A 387 2.45 -3.94 -16.30
N ILE A 388 2.26 -4.13 -14.99
CA ILE A 388 2.78 -5.31 -14.27
C ILE A 388 2.06 -6.57 -14.77
N THR A 389 0.74 -6.54 -14.87
CA THR A 389 -0.05 -7.71 -15.27
C THR A 389 0.11 -8.03 -16.76
N ASP A 390 0.11 -7.00 -17.63
CA ASP A 390 0.20 -7.17 -19.09
C ASP A 390 1.61 -7.57 -19.55
N ALA A 391 2.62 -7.30 -18.74
CA ALA A 391 4.00 -7.71 -19.01
C ALA A 391 4.21 -9.22 -18.93
N LEU A 392 3.26 -9.94 -18.31
CA LEU A 392 3.38 -11.38 -18.04
C LEU A 392 2.39 -12.18 -18.88
N PRO A 393 2.77 -13.41 -19.29
CA PRO A 393 1.83 -14.31 -19.96
C PRO A 393 0.63 -14.65 -19.07
N PRO A 394 -0.53 -15.02 -19.67
CA PRO A 394 -1.78 -15.25 -18.91
C PRO A 394 -1.63 -16.20 -17.70
N ARG A 395 -0.74 -17.19 -17.81
CA ARG A 395 -0.48 -18.16 -16.72
C ARG A 395 0.17 -17.53 -15.49
N LEU A 396 0.83 -16.37 -15.63
CA LEU A 396 1.55 -15.66 -14.56
C LEU A 396 0.85 -14.37 -14.12
N GLN A 397 -0.35 -14.08 -14.60
CA GLN A 397 -1.06 -12.85 -14.23
C GLN A 397 -1.39 -12.78 -12.74
N ASN A 398 -1.65 -13.92 -12.09
CA ASN A 398 -1.84 -13.95 -10.64
C ASN A 398 -0.56 -13.54 -9.89
N VAL A 399 0.61 -13.95 -10.40
CA VAL A 399 1.92 -13.53 -9.86
C VAL A 399 2.08 -12.01 -10.06
N GLY A 400 1.70 -11.50 -11.23
CA GLY A 400 1.72 -10.06 -11.52
C GLY A 400 0.86 -9.26 -10.53
N SER A 401 -0.34 -9.76 -10.25
CA SER A 401 -1.24 -9.13 -9.28
C SER A 401 -0.63 -9.13 -7.87
N ALA A 402 -0.07 -10.27 -7.44
CA ALA A 402 0.57 -10.39 -6.12
C ALA A 402 1.78 -9.44 -6.00
N VAL A 403 2.59 -9.31 -7.07
CA VAL A 403 3.74 -8.38 -7.08
C VAL A 403 3.27 -6.92 -7.06
N ASN A 404 2.17 -6.61 -7.75
CA ASN A 404 1.57 -5.27 -7.69
C ASN A 404 1.17 -4.92 -6.24
N ASP A 405 0.49 -5.82 -5.55
CA ASP A 405 0.07 -5.61 -4.16
C ASP A 405 1.28 -5.52 -3.24
N LEU A 406 2.27 -6.41 -3.42
CA LEU A 406 3.53 -6.36 -2.68
C LEU A 406 4.24 -5.00 -2.90
N SER A 407 4.31 -4.52 -4.13
CA SER A 407 4.95 -3.23 -4.47
C SER A 407 4.26 -2.06 -3.75
N ARG A 408 2.93 -2.08 -3.69
CA ARG A 408 2.13 -1.07 -2.99
C ARG A 408 2.41 -1.08 -1.49
N GLU A 409 2.34 -2.26 -0.88
CA GLU A 409 2.50 -2.41 0.58
C GLU A 409 3.95 -2.12 1.02
N LEU A 410 4.92 -2.63 0.25
CA LEU A 410 6.34 -2.36 0.50
C LEU A 410 6.64 -0.87 0.37
N GLY A 411 6.11 -0.24 -0.70
CA GLY A 411 6.23 1.20 -0.89
C GLY A 411 5.65 1.94 0.31
N GLY A 412 4.45 1.57 0.73
CA GLY A 412 3.76 2.19 1.87
C GLY A 412 4.57 2.11 3.15
N ALA A 413 5.04 0.91 3.49
CA ALA A 413 5.84 0.70 4.70
C ALA A 413 7.13 1.52 4.68
N LEU A 414 7.88 1.46 3.58
CA LEU A 414 9.12 2.24 3.45
C LEU A 414 8.83 3.75 3.45
N GLY A 415 7.71 4.18 2.86
CA GLY A 415 7.32 5.59 2.80
C GLY A 415 7.02 6.17 4.17
N ILE A 416 6.21 5.47 4.96
CA ILE A 416 5.89 5.88 6.33
C ILE A 416 7.17 5.91 7.19
N ALA A 417 7.98 4.84 7.09
CA ALA A 417 9.23 4.73 7.86
C ALA A 417 10.18 5.88 7.52
N VAL A 418 10.49 6.09 6.25
CA VAL A 418 11.50 7.08 5.82
C VAL A 418 10.97 8.51 5.99
N LEU A 419 9.78 8.81 5.41
CA LEU A 419 9.27 10.19 5.46
C LEU A 419 8.85 10.59 6.87
N GLY A 420 8.30 9.65 7.65
CA GLY A 420 7.99 9.85 9.07
C GLY A 420 9.24 10.10 9.89
N SER A 421 10.31 9.34 9.64
CA SER A 421 11.59 9.52 10.34
C SER A 421 12.28 10.83 9.98
N LEU A 422 12.25 11.22 8.70
CA LEU A 422 12.81 12.51 8.27
C LEU A 422 12.06 13.66 8.91
N MET A 423 10.72 13.59 8.93
CA MET A 423 9.86 14.57 9.58
C MET A 423 10.18 14.65 11.08
N SER A 424 10.26 13.51 11.76
CA SER A 424 10.53 13.44 13.19
C SER A 424 11.91 14.01 13.56
N ALA A 425 12.94 13.64 12.79
CA ALA A 425 14.30 14.14 13.02
C ALA A 425 14.34 15.68 12.87
N GLN A 426 13.78 16.19 11.77
CA GLN A 426 13.76 17.63 11.51
C GLN A 426 12.94 18.39 12.57
N TYR A 427 11.80 17.81 12.99
CA TYR A 427 10.97 18.39 14.06
C TYR A 427 11.79 18.54 15.35
N ARG A 428 12.47 17.44 15.77
CA ARG A 428 13.30 17.45 17.00
C ARG A 428 14.42 18.49 16.92
N ASP A 429 15.05 18.61 15.77
CA ASP A 429 16.17 19.54 15.55
C ASP A 429 15.71 21.00 15.47
N SER A 430 14.50 21.24 14.93
CA SER A 430 13.96 22.59 14.72
C SER A 430 13.26 23.18 15.95
N LEU A 431 12.76 22.33 16.85
CA LEU A 431 11.96 22.81 17.99
C LEU A 431 12.85 23.54 19.04
N ASP A 432 12.63 24.82 19.16
CA ASP A 432 13.28 25.61 20.24
C ASP A 432 12.53 25.36 21.56
N THR A 433 13.23 24.76 22.49
CA THR A 433 12.71 24.47 23.84
C THR A 433 13.41 25.37 24.90
N GLY A 434 13.95 26.52 24.47
CA GLY A 434 14.65 27.43 25.35
C GLY A 434 13.85 27.78 26.61
N GLY A 435 14.46 27.59 27.77
CA GLY A 435 13.85 27.91 29.05
C GLY A 435 13.00 26.81 29.66
N LEU A 436 12.77 25.69 28.96
CA LEU A 436 12.01 24.53 29.51
C LEU A 436 12.95 23.62 30.31
N PRO A 437 12.49 23.06 31.45
CA PRO A 437 13.24 22.00 32.14
C PRO A 437 13.52 20.83 31.20
N ALA A 438 14.68 20.18 31.32
CA ALA A 438 15.13 19.14 30.42
C ALA A 438 14.10 18.01 30.19
N PRO A 439 13.41 17.47 31.22
CA PRO A 439 12.39 16.44 30.97
C PRO A 439 11.19 16.95 30.16
N VAL A 440 10.79 18.19 30.37
CA VAL A 440 9.67 18.84 29.65
C VAL A 440 10.07 19.11 28.20
N ALA A 441 11.31 19.60 28.00
CA ALA A 441 11.87 19.84 26.67
C ALA A 441 11.93 18.54 25.85
N GLU A 442 12.39 17.43 26.44
CA GLU A 442 12.44 16.14 25.76
C GLU A 442 11.03 15.61 25.44
N ALA A 443 10.09 15.79 26.36
CA ALA A 443 8.69 15.42 26.14
C ALA A 443 8.10 16.22 24.96
N ALA A 444 8.37 17.53 24.88
CA ALA A 444 7.90 18.38 23.77
C ALA A 444 8.52 17.93 22.43
N ARG A 445 9.80 17.53 22.43
CA ARG A 445 10.50 17.02 21.25
C ARG A 445 9.99 15.64 20.79
N SER A 446 9.27 14.92 21.66
CA SER A 446 8.81 13.57 21.33
C SER A 446 7.70 13.57 20.26
N SER A 447 6.86 14.61 20.22
CA SER A 447 5.81 14.78 19.19
C SER A 447 5.16 16.15 19.29
N LEU A 448 4.58 16.62 18.17
CA LEU A 448 3.77 17.84 18.14
C LEU A 448 2.56 17.73 19.10
N ALA A 449 1.94 16.55 19.20
CA ALA A 449 0.82 16.32 20.11
C ALA A 449 1.23 16.56 21.57
N ALA A 450 2.43 16.07 21.96
CA ALA A 450 2.97 16.26 23.31
C ALA A 450 3.29 17.76 23.55
N ALA A 451 3.92 18.43 22.59
CA ALA A 451 4.25 19.86 22.68
C ALA A 451 2.97 20.69 22.85
N ASN A 452 1.93 20.40 22.05
CA ASN A 452 0.62 21.09 22.17
C ASN A 452 -0.01 20.87 23.56
N HIS A 453 0.03 19.62 24.06
CA HIS A 453 -0.49 19.29 25.40
C HIS A 453 0.25 20.10 26.50
N ILE A 454 1.58 20.10 26.43
CA ILE A 454 2.43 20.84 27.39
C ILE A 454 2.15 22.36 27.29
N GLY A 455 2.10 22.89 26.08
CA GLY A 455 1.82 24.30 25.82
C GLY A 455 0.50 24.77 26.41
N HIS A 456 -0.56 23.95 26.23
CA HIS A 456 -1.87 24.25 26.83
C HIS A 456 -1.85 24.13 28.37
N ALA A 457 -1.25 23.06 28.90
CA ALA A 457 -1.17 22.82 30.34
C ALA A 457 -0.36 23.90 31.08
N THR A 458 0.68 24.46 30.43
CA THR A 458 1.54 25.50 31.02
C THR A 458 1.16 26.92 30.59
N SER A 459 0.10 27.09 29.81
CA SER A 459 -0.32 28.36 29.21
C SER A 459 0.82 29.04 28.45
N ASN A 460 1.55 28.26 27.67
CA ASN A 460 2.71 28.72 26.89
C ASN A 460 2.39 28.68 25.39
N PRO A 461 1.76 29.73 24.83
CA PRO A 461 1.44 29.77 23.41
C PRO A 461 2.67 29.79 22.51
N THR A 462 3.80 30.34 23.00
CA THR A 462 5.04 30.36 22.23
C THR A 462 5.52 28.94 21.90
N LEU A 463 5.46 28.04 22.89
CA LEU A 463 5.81 26.62 22.65
C LEU A 463 4.92 25.97 21.60
N ILE A 464 3.62 26.29 21.62
CA ILE A 464 2.66 25.74 20.63
C ILE A 464 3.02 26.23 19.22
N ASP A 465 3.29 27.53 19.07
CA ASP A 465 3.63 28.11 17.76
C ASP A 465 4.98 27.57 17.25
N GLU A 466 5.99 27.53 18.14
CA GLU A 466 7.31 26.94 17.81
C GLU A 466 7.19 25.48 17.36
N ALA A 467 6.35 24.70 18.05
CA ALA A 467 6.15 23.29 17.72
C ALA A 467 5.44 23.12 16.36
N ARG A 468 4.46 24.00 16.06
CA ARG A 468 3.79 23.99 14.74
C ARG A 468 4.75 24.34 13.61
N ASP A 469 5.61 25.33 13.81
CA ASP A 469 6.61 25.74 12.83
C ASP A 469 7.68 24.64 12.65
N ALA A 470 8.12 24.01 13.73
CA ALA A 470 9.06 22.89 13.69
C ALA A 470 8.44 21.70 12.93
N PHE A 471 7.14 21.43 13.13
CA PHE A 471 6.42 20.36 12.41
C PHE A 471 6.34 20.71 10.91
N ALA A 472 6.01 21.95 10.57
CA ALA A 472 5.95 22.38 9.16
C ALA A 472 7.32 22.21 8.48
N SER A 473 8.40 22.53 9.19
CA SER A 473 9.78 22.31 8.70
C SER A 473 10.05 20.82 8.44
N GLY A 474 9.63 19.95 9.36
CA GLY A 474 9.76 18.49 9.19
C GLY A 474 8.92 17.98 8.00
N MET A 475 7.70 18.48 7.88
CA MET A 475 6.81 18.14 6.78
C MET A 475 7.39 18.56 5.43
N HIS A 476 7.97 19.78 5.36
CA HIS A 476 8.65 20.28 4.17
C HIS A 476 9.74 19.29 3.71
N LEU A 477 10.63 18.89 4.62
CA LEU A 477 11.70 17.94 4.31
C LEU A 477 11.13 16.57 3.84
N ALA A 478 10.14 16.05 4.56
CA ALA A 478 9.52 14.75 4.24
C ALA A 478 8.88 14.79 2.84
N LEU A 479 8.05 15.81 2.54
CA LEU A 479 7.34 15.88 1.27
C LEU A 479 8.27 16.17 0.08
N LEU A 480 9.33 16.97 0.27
CA LEU A 480 10.35 17.14 -0.77
C LEU A 480 11.12 15.84 -1.04
N SER A 481 11.40 15.07 0.03
CA SER A 481 12.04 13.75 -0.13
C SER A 481 11.11 12.79 -0.89
N GLY A 482 9.80 12.82 -0.59
CA GLY A 482 8.79 12.08 -1.37
C GLY A 482 8.76 12.52 -2.83
N ALA A 483 8.81 13.83 -3.10
CA ALA A 483 8.87 14.36 -4.46
C ALA A 483 10.14 13.87 -5.18
N ALA A 484 11.28 13.87 -4.50
CA ALA A 484 12.55 13.37 -5.06
C ALA A 484 12.46 11.89 -5.44
N THR A 485 11.77 11.06 -4.64
CA THR A 485 11.59 9.63 -5.00
C THR A 485 10.70 9.46 -6.23
N THR A 486 9.70 10.33 -6.45
CA THR A 486 8.88 10.26 -7.66
C THR A 486 9.65 10.75 -8.90
N VAL A 487 10.56 11.71 -8.75
CA VAL A 487 11.51 12.08 -9.82
C VAL A 487 12.43 10.90 -10.14
N LEU A 488 12.95 10.22 -9.13
CA LEU A 488 13.77 9.01 -9.31
C LEU A 488 12.97 7.94 -10.08
N ALA A 489 11.70 7.72 -9.71
CA ALA A 489 10.82 6.80 -10.43
C ALA A 489 10.70 7.19 -11.91
N ALA A 490 10.51 8.47 -12.20
CA ALA A 490 10.41 8.97 -13.59
C ALA A 490 11.70 8.71 -14.38
N VAL A 491 12.86 8.93 -13.75
CA VAL A 491 14.18 8.65 -14.37
C VAL A 491 14.32 7.15 -14.65
N VAL A 492 14.04 6.30 -13.65
CA VAL A 492 14.16 4.84 -13.76
C VAL A 492 13.25 4.31 -14.88
N VAL A 493 11.99 4.73 -14.91
CA VAL A 493 11.03 4.34 -15.95
C VAL A 493 11.53 4.76 -17.34
N THR A 494 11.99 5.99 -17.46
CA THR A 494 12.51 6.52 -18.74
C THR A 494 13.70 5.69 -19.24
N LEU A 495 14.63 5.33 -18.34
CA LEU A 495 15.81 4.55 -18.67
C LEU A 495 15.45 3.10 -19.05
N LEU A 496 14.57 2.46 -18.27
CA LEU A 496 14.15 1.06 -18.51
C LEU A 496 13.36 0.92 -19.81
N LEU A 497 12.53 1.93 -20.14
CA LEU A 497 11.66 1.90 -21.33
C LEU A 497 12.28 2.60 -22.55
N ARG A 498 13.57 3.00 -22.51
CA ARG A 498 14.25 3.50 -23.72
C ARG A 498 14.16 2.42 -24.80
N ARG A 499 13.73 2.80 -26.00
CA ARG A 499 13.70 1.91 -27.16
C ARG A 499 15.12 1.44 -27.43
N PRO A 500 15.37 0.15 -27.63
CA PRO A 500 16.60 -0.24 -28.29
C PRO A 500 16.60 0.46 -29.63
N GLY A 501 17.74 1.01 -30.02
CA GLY A 501 17.89 1.64 -31.34
C GLY A 501 17.36 0.67 -32.39
N LYS A 502 16.70 1.18 -33.43
CA LYS A 502 16.22 0.38 -34.55
C LYS A 502 17.31 -0.63 -34.92
N PRO A 503 17.01 -1.93 -34.97
CA PRO A 503 17.93 -2.86 -35.61
C PRO A 503 18.10 -2.37 -37.04
N GLY A 504 19.31 -2.23 -37.50
CA GLY A 504 19.60 -1.89 -38.87
C GLY A 504 18.79 -2.80 -39.80
N THR A 505 18.20 -2.23 -40.82
CA THR A 505 17.53 -2.94 -41.89
C THR A 505 18.58 -3.67 -42.72
N ASP A 506 19.10 -4.78 -42.17
CA ASP A 506 19.73 -5.79 -42.96
C ASP A 506 18.70 -6.88 -43.21
N GLN A 507 17.73 -6.52 -44.07
CA GLN A 507 17.00 -7.57 -44.77
C GLN A 507 17.93 -8.02 -45.90
N GLU A 508 18.61 -9.14 -45.66
CA GLU A 508 19.15 -9.95 -46.74
C GLU A 508 17.97 -10.33 -47.65
N GLU A 509 17.93 -9.72 -48.84
CA GLU A 509 17.17 -10.22 -49.96
C GLU A 509 17.67 -11.62 -50.27
N THR A 510 16.90 -12.64 -49.91
CA THR A 510 17.10 -13.97 -50.46
C THR A 510 16.69 -13.93 -51.94
N PRO A 511 17.58 -14.31 -52.86
CA PRO A 511 17.20 -14.36 -54.25
C PRO A 511 16.17 -15.47 -54.48
N ASN A 512 15.09 -15.05 -55.10
CA ASN A 512 14.06 -15.93 -55.62
C ASN A 512 14.63 -16.77 -56.77
N SER A 513 14.95 -18.04 -56.55
CA SER A 513 15.36 -18.95 -57.64
C SER A 513 14.26 -19.92 -58.00
N GLY A 514 13.63 -19.60 -59.09
CA GLY A 514 13.44 -20.52 -60.19
C GLY A 514 12.28 -21.51 -60.14
N THR A 515 11.24 -21.13 -60.82
CA THR A 515 10.45 -21.98 -61.75
C THR A 515 10.85 -23.45 -61.83
N HIS A 516 9.89 -24.33 -61.53
CA HIS A 516 9.72 -25.54 -62.33
C HIS A 516 8.24 -25.80 -62.62
N ARG A 517 7.89 -25.62 -63.91
CA ARG A 517 6.77 -26.29 -64.58
C ARG A 517 7.03 -27.78 -64.60
N ASP A 518 6.00 -28.58 -64.46
CA ASP A 518 5.58 -29.62 -65.45
C ASP A 518 4.30 -30.31 -64.95
N THR A 519 3.31 -30.10 -65.72
CA THR A 519 2.55 -30.99 -66.63
C THR A 519 2.01 -32.28 -66.03
N ALA A 520 0.74 -32.29 -65.84
CA ALA A 520 -0.31 -33.01 -66.56
C ALA A 520 -0.29 -34.54 -66.61
N LYS A 521 -1.42 -35.06 -66.39
CA LYS A 521 -2.24 -36.16 -66.99
C LYS A 521 -2.79 -37.06 -65.91
N SER A 522 -4.09 -37.09 -65.74
CA SER A 522 -5.12 -37.78 -66.51
C SER A 522 -5.31 -39.22 -66.10
N THR A 523 -6.57 -39.51 -65.84
CA THR A 523 -7.31 -40.76 -65.91
C THR A 523 -7.28 -41.72 -64.72
N ALA A 524 -8.31 -41.96 -64.14
CA ALA A 524 -9.53 -42.74 -64.21
C ALA A 524 -10.30 -42.66 -62.90
#